data_94af53ff79fe52b806a2a94433f9d652
#
_entry.id   94af53ff79fe52b806a2a94433f9d652
#
_cell.length_a   1.000
_cell.length_b   1.000
_cell.length_c   1.000
_cell.angle_alpha   90.00
_cell.angle_beta   90.00
_cell.angle_gamma   90.00
#
_symmetry.space_group_name_H-M   'P 1'
#
loop_
_entity.id
_entity.type
_entity.pdbx_description
1 polymer ?
#
loop_
_entity_poly.entity_id
_entity_poly.type
_entity_poly.pdbx_seq_one_letter_code
_entity_poly.pdbx_strand_id
1 'polypeptide(L)' 'MKASELRDLDDGELTKHVAELGKEVFGLRFSNATGELDNTAGLGRAKRDLARALTVTRERERAQGN' A
#
# COMPACT_ATOMS: atom_id res chain seq x y z
N MET A 1 2.55 6.53 -4.92
CA MET A 1 3.43 6.19 -6.06
C MET A 1 2.62 5.64 -7.21
N LYS A 2 3.07 5.89 -8.42
CA LYS A 2 2.44 5.30 -9.60
C LYS A 2 2.88 3.84 -9.75
N ALA A 3 2.06 3.04 -10.44
CA ALA A 3 2.38 1.64 -10.67
C ALA A 3 3.73 1.44 -11.36
N SER A 4 4.08 2.33 -12.30
CA SER A 4 5.38 2.27 -12.97
C SER A 4 6.55 2.43 -12.01
N GLU A 5 6.42 3.31 -11.04
CA GLU A 5 7.45 3.51 -10.02
C GLU A 5 7.59 2.29 -9.11
N LEU A 6 6.47 1.67 -8.77
CA LEU A 6 6.47 0.46 -7.95
C LEU A 6 7.13 -0.71 -8.67
N ARG A 7 6.94 -0.80 -9.98
CA ARG A 7 7.56 -1.85 -10.78
C ARG A 7 9.08 -1.71 -10.90
N ASP A 8 9.61 -0.52 -10.66
CA ASP A 8 11.04 -0.26 -10.68
C ASP A 8 11.74 -0.65 -9.37
N LEU A 9 10.99 -0.90 -8.30
CA LEU A 9 11.56 -1.30 -7.02
C LEU A 9 11.99 -2.77 -7.04
N ASP A 10 13.08 -3.09 -6.34
CA ASP A 10 13.43 -4.51 -6.14
C ASP A 10 12.47 -5.16 -5.15
N ASP A 11 12.54 -6.49 -5.02
CA ASP A 11 11.62 -7.24 -4.17
C ASP A 11 11.68 -6.84 -2.70
N GLY A 12 12.88 -6.57 -2.19
CA GLY A 12 13.06 -6.13 -0.81
C GLY A 12 12.44 -4.76 -0.56
N GLU A 13 12.69 -3.84 -1.48
CA GLU A 13 12.13 -2.49 -1.39
C GLU A 13 10.61 -2.50 -1.50
N LEU A 14 10.09 -3.31 -2.41
CA LEU A 14 8.64 -3.43 -2.59
C LEU A 14 7.97 -4.01 -1.34
N THR A 15 8.54 -5.06 -0.77
CA THR A 15 8.03 -5.67 0.46
C THR A 15 8.00 -4.66 1.61
N LYS A 16 9.07 -3.90 1.75
CA LYS A 16 9.17 -2.85 2.77
C LYS A 16 8.10 -1.78 2.55
N HIS A 17 7.92 -1.36 1.31
CA HIS A 17 6.93 -0.34 0.96
C HIS A 17 5.51 -0.81 1.28
N VAL A 18 5.18 -2.07 0.94
CA VAL A 18 3.88 -2.66 1.28
C VAL A 18 3.66 -2.66 2.80
N ALA A 19 4.68 -3.04 3.57
CA ALA A 19 4.58 -3.05 5.03
C ALA A 19 4.33 -1.64 5.59
N GLU A 20 5.03 -0.64 5.06
CA GLU A 20 4.86 0.75 5.48
C GLU A 20 3.47 1.28 5.14
N LEU A 21 2.97 0.99 3.95
CA LEU A 21 1.63 1.39 3.54
C LEU A 21 0.56 0.71 4.38
N GLY A 22 0.77 -0.56 4.73
CA GLY A 22 -0.14 -1.29 5.61
C GLY A 22 -0.25 -0.64 6.98
N LYS A 23 0.88 -0.22 7.55
CA LYS A 23 0.91 0.48 8.83
C LYS A 23 0.19 1.83 8.73
N GLU A 24 0.39 2.55 7.64
CA GLU A 24 -0.26 3.83 7.40
C GLU A 24 -1.77 3.69 7.33
N VAL A 25 -2.26 2.72 6.56
CA VAL A 25 -3.70 2.45 6.46
C VAL A 25 -4.28 2.08 7.82
N PHE A 26 -3.60 1.21 8.56
CA PHE A 26 -4.05 0.79 9.89
C PHE A 26 -4.14 2.00 10.83
N GLY A 27 -3.12 2.85 10.85
CA GLY A 27 -3.11 4.04 11.70
C GLY A 27 -4.23 5.01 11.36
N LEU A 28 -4.46 5.24 10.05
CA LEU A 28 -5.53 6.13 9.61
C LEU A 28 -6.92 5.56 9.94
N ARG A 29 -7.11 4.25 9.82
CA ARG A 29 -8.36 3.61 10.21
C ARG A 29 -8.61 3.74 11.70
N PHE A 30 -7.58 3.55 12.49
CA PHE A 30 -7.67 3.68 13.95
C PHE A 30 -8.06 5.11 14.33
N SER A 31 -7.35 6.10 13.79
CA SER A 31 -7.64 7.51 14.08
C SER A 31 -9.05 7.91 13.63
N ASN A 32 -9.49 7.41 12.49
CA ASN A 32 -10.84 7.68 11.99
C ASN A 32 -11.90 7.05 12.88
N ALA A 33 -11.67 5.82 13.36
CA ALA A 33 -12.61 5.11 14.24
C ALA A 33 -12.75 5.79 15.59
N THR A 34 -11.67 6.40 16.10
CA THR A 34 -11.72 7.11 17.40
C THR A 34 -12.23 8.54 17.28
N GLY A 35 -12.50 9.01 16.06
CA GLY A 35 -12.99 10.37 15.82
C GLY A 35 -11.90 11.44 15.85
N GLU A 36 -10.64 11.05 15.97
CA GLU A 36 -9.52 11.99 15.99
C GLU A 36 -9.21 12.58 14.62
N LEU A 37 -9.58 11.87 13.57
CA LEU A 37 -9.26 12.25 12.20
C LEU A 37 -10.50 12.15 11.31
N ASP A 38 -10.92 13.28 10.76
CA ASP A 38 -12.05 13.33 9.82
C ASP A 38 -11.64 13.19 8.36
N ASN A 39 -10.38 12.88 8.10
CA ASN A 39 -9.86 12.84 6.75
C ASN A 39 -10.08 11.50 6.06
N THR A 40 -11.30 11.27 5.57
CA THR A 40 -11.63 10.06 4.82
C THR A 40 -10.93 10.03 3.45
N ALA A 41 -10.65 11.20 2.87
CA ALA A 41 -9.93 11.28 1.60
C ALA A 41 -8.50 10.75 1.73
N GLY A 42 -7.82 11.07 2.83
CA GLY A 42 -6.48 10.56 3.12
C GLY A 42 -6.47 9.04 3.28
N LEU A 43 -7.46 8.51 4.00
CA LEU A 43 -7.60 7.06 4.16
C LEU A 43 -7.85 6.37 2.82
N GLY A 44 -8.75 6.93 1.99
CA GLY A 44 -9.03 6.38 0.66
C GLY A 44 -7.80 6.37 -0.23
N ARG A 45 -6.99 7.43 -0.17
CA ARG A 45 -5.74 7.53 -0.93
C ARG A 45 -4.73 6.47 -0.48
N ALA A 46 -4.56 6.31 0.83
CA ALA A 46 -3.65 5.33 1.38
C ALA A 46 -4.08 3.90 1.01
N LYS A 47 -5.36 3.61 1.05
CA LYS A 47 -5.89 2.30 0.63
C LYS A 47 -5.60 2.02 -0.84
N ARG A 48 -5.76 3.02 -1.71
CA ARG A 48 -5.46 2.85 -3.14
C ARG A 48 -3.98 2.60 -3.38
N ASP A 49 -3.12 3.34 -2.67
CA ASP A 49 -1.68 3.13 -2.79
C ASP A 49 -1.28 1.73 -2.34
N LEU A 50 -1.84 1.26 -1.24
CA LEU A 50 -1.61 -0.11 -0.76
C LEU A 50 -2.10 -1.14 -1.78
N ALA A 51 -3.28 -0.93 -2.36
CA ALA A 51 -3.83 -1.83 -3.35
C ALA A 51 -2.93 -1.93 -4.59
N ARG A 52 -2.37 -0.80 -5.05
CA ARG A 52 -1.42 -0.80 -6.17
C ARG A 52 -0.16 -1.59 -5.84
N ALA A 53 0.39 -1.38 -4.66
CA ALA A 53 1.60 -2.09 -4.23
C ALA A 53 1.36 -3.59 -4.13
N LEU A 54 0.21 -3.99 -3.59
CA LEU A 54 -0.17 -5.40 -3.53
C LEU A 54 -0.36 -6.00 -4.92
N THR A 55 -0.94 -5.24 -5.84
CA THR A 55 -1.13 -5.68 -7.22
C THR A 55 0.21 -5.98 -7.89
N VAL A 56 1.18 -5.07 -7.74
CA VAL A 56 2.52 -5.26 -8.30
C VAL A 56 3.20 -6.49 -7.67
N THR A 57 3.04 -6.67 -6.36
CA THR A 57 3.58 -7.83 -5.66
C THR A 57 3.00 -9.12 -6.24
N ARG A 58 1.69 -9.17 -6.46
CA ARG A 58 1.03 -10.34 -7.04
C ARG A 58 1.48 -10.62 -8.47
N GLU A 59 1.67 -9.56 -9.27
CA GLU A 59 2.20 -9.71 -10.62
C GLU A 59 3.56 -10.40 -10.61
N ARG A 60 4.43 -10.01 -9.68
CA ARG A 60 5.76 -10.62 -9.55
C ARG A 60 5.69 -12.07 -9.10
N GLU A 61 4.81 -12.37 -8.17
CA GLU A 61 4.60 -13.75 -7.70
C GLU A 61 4.15 -14.66 -8.86
N ARG A 62 3.23 -14.18 -9.68
CA ARG A 62 2.76 -14.93 -10.85
C ARG A 62 3.87 -15.17 -11.85
N ALA A 63 4.70 -14.15 -12.08
CA ALA A 63 5.81 -14.26 -13.02
C ALA A 63 6.88 -15.24 -12.56
N GLN A 64 7.08 -15.37 -11.24
CA GLN A 64 8.12 -16.22 -10.67
C GLN A 64 7.63 -17.63 -10.35
N GLY A 65 6.41 -17.75 -9.90
CA GLY A 65 5.95 -18.98 -9.28
C GLY A 65 5.28 -19.98 -10.20
N ASN A 66 4.85 -19.51 -11.31
CA ASN A 66 4.04 -20.35 -12.17
C ASN A 66 4.30 -20.08 -13.64
#